data_def2c2834e59372f2c4e5100ad072baa
#
_entry.id   def2c2834e59372f2c4e5100ad072baa
#
_cell.length_a   1.000
_cell.length_b   1.000
_cell.length_c   1.000
_cell.angle_alpha   90.00
_cell.angle_beta   90.00
_cell.angle_gamma   90.00
#
_symmetry.space_group_name_H-M   'P 1'
#
loop_
_entity.id
_entity.type
_entity.pdbx_description
1 polymer ?
#
loop_
_entity_poly.entity_id
_entity_poly.type
_entity_poly.pdbx_seq_one_letter_code
_entity_poly.pdbx_strand_id
1 'polypeptide(L)'
;MTTLPTKSKYVIIGAGIHGLSTAWHLAAQGETDVVVLDKTGIGAGASGIACGVVRNNYFQPAMRRLMAHSVEVWESDPEAFSYHPVGYMQISPAVMEKDITQIYEEQRAIGYESELIEGAGDCDNYMKKIFSDWRARGVTSVLHEKRGGFANNQASLEGLAKKAKAAGANIVCGVTVTAFVKDKSGTVVSVQTDKGEVSCEQVIIAAGPWVKSFWDMLQLPAKVASGANMWRYWALEEGVLDVPPTFLTRDDGSLPPVIHIDSDTPLCDENGKEITDKMWGIYYKPDFHFNGVQGGAAPYEVLRPVNEVKIDPYGPKSPEFIVGEDFARMWCSALSFCHGRFEGMLKKFRHEPSGGLGCFTPDSFPVFDKFCENVYIIADSNHGYKMLGVGKLVAEELRGEKSELLTPFRFSRYAEGTTHPVSNSPFPWS
;
A
#
# COMPACT_ATOMS: atom_id res chain seq x y z
N MET A 1 -0.35 19.54 -23.76
CA MET A 1 -0.63 18.09 -23.65
C MET A 1 0.60 17.35 -24.13
N THR A 2 1.11 16.43 -23.35
CA THR A 2 2.26 15.60 -23.76
C THR A 2 1.79 14.66 -24.86
N THR A 3 2.49 14.64 -26.00
CA THR A 3 2.12 13.82 -27.16
C THR A 3 2.52 12.35 -26.91
N LEU A 4 1.67 11.40 -27.27
CA LEU A 4 1.99 9.98 -27.25
C LEU A 4 3.16 9.71 -28.21
N PRO A 5 4.31 9.15 -27.76
CA PRO A 5 5.40 8.80 -28.65
C PRO A 5 5.02 7.57 -29.51
N THR A 6 5.58 7.47 -30.70
CA THR A 6 5.39 6.27 -31.55
C THR A 6 6.34 5.14 -31.17
N LYS A 7 7.40 5.43 -30.41
CA LYS A 7 8.39 4.47 -29.93
C LYS A 7 8.94 4.90 -28.58
N SER A 8 9.21 3.94 -27.70
CA SER A 8 10.01 4.11 -26.48
C SER A 8 10.69 2.80 -26.11
N LYS A 9 11.90 2.83 -25.58
CA LYS A 9 12.61 1.63 -25.12
C LYS A 9 11.85 0.96 -23.98
N TYR A 10 11.44 1.76 -22.98
CA TYR A 10 10.67 1.29 -21.83
C TYR A 10 9.26 1.89 -21.86
N VAL A 11 8.24 1.04 -21.94
CA VAL A 11 6.83 1.44 -21.78
C VAL A 11 6.34 0.94 -20.42
N ILE A 12 6.03 1.88 -19.54
CA ILE A 12 5.52 1.61 -18.19
C ILE A 12 4.02 1.89 -18.18
N ILE A 13 3.22 0.93 -17.72
CA ILE A 13 1.76 1.02 -17.67
C ILE A 13 1.31 1.27 -16.23
N GLY A 14 0.76 2.45 -15.97
CA GLY A 14 0.31 2.93 -14.67
C GLY A 14 1.17 4.03 -14.09
N ALA A 15 0.56 5.18 -13.78
CA ALA A 15 1.18 6.33 -13.10
C ALA A 15 0.86 6.36 -11.59
N GLY A 16 0.82 5.18 -10.95
CA GLY A 16 0.84 5.00 -9.51
C GLY A 16 2.26 5.01 -8.95
N ILE A 17 2.39 4.70 -7.66
CA ILE A 17 3.67 4.73 -6.94
C ILE A 17 4.76 3.89 -7.64
N HIS A 18 4.44 2.67 -8.07
CA HIS A 18 5.40 1.76 -8.69
C HIS A 18 5.85 2.22 -10.07
N GLY A 19 4.91 2.62 -10.94
CA GLY A 19 5.25 3.05 -12.28
C GLY A 19 6.07 4.33 -12.29
N LEU A 20 5.70 5.30 -11.45
CA LEU A 20 6.44 6.55 -11.32
C LEU A 20 7.83 6.34 -10.70
N SER A 21 7.94 5.48 -9.68
CA SER A 21 9.23 5.15 -9.07
C SER A 21 10.15 4.42 -10.03
N THR A 22 9.64 3.44 -10.77
CA THR A 22 10.43 2.73 -11.79
C THR A 22 10.91 3.70 -12.87
N ALA A 23 10.03 4.58 -13.37
CA ALA A 23 10.37 5.59 -14.37
C ALA A 23 11.46 6.55 -13.87
N TRP A 24 11.30 7.03 -12.62
CA TRP A 24 12.30 7.92 -12.01
C TRP A 24 13.67 7.24 -11.91
N HIS A 25 13.73 6.03 -11.38
CA HIS A 25 15.00 5.35 -11.17
C HIS A 25 15.67 4.91 -12.48
N LEU A 26 14.91 4.47 -13.51
CA LEU A 26 15.45 4.22 -14.83
C LEU A 26 16.07 5.50 -15.43
N ALA A 27 15.32 6.60 -15.42
CA ALA A 27 15.78 7.86 -15.99
C ALA A 27 16.97 8.44 -15.21
N ALA A 28 16.97 8.38 -13.88
CA ALA A 28 18.08 8.82 -13.03
C ALA A 28 19.37 8.00 -13.23
N GLN A 29 19.25 6.76 -13.74
CA GLN A 29 20.36 5.89 -14.09
C GLN A 29 20.78 6.02 -15.57
N GLY A 30 20.26 7.03 -16.29
CA GLY A 30 20.63 7.36 -17.66
C GLY A 30 19.74 6.73 -18.74
N GLU A 31 18.73 5.95 -18.40
CA GLU A 31 17.75 5.40 -19.32
C GLU A 31 16.61 6.41 -19.55
N THR A 32 16.81 7.36 -20.47
CA THR A 32 15.86 8.46 -20.69
C THR A 32 14.77 8.16 -21.72
N ASP A 33 14.88 7.04 -22.47
CA ASP A 33 13.83 6.60 -23.42
C ASP A 33 12.75 5.78 -22.68
N VAL A 34 12.05 6.47 -21.77
CA VAL A 34 11.02 5.92 -20.85
C VAL A 34 9.72 6.69 -21.04
N VAL A 35 8.63 5.97 -21.30
CA VAL A 35 7.27 6.52 -21.26
C VAL A 35 6.41 5.81 -20.24
N VAL A 36 5.73 6.58 -19.41
CA VAL A 36 4.66 6.11 -18.50
C VAL A 36 3.31 6.42 -19.15
N LEU A 37 2.47 5.40 -19.32
CA LEU A 37 1.11 5.52 -19.85
C LEU A 37 0.11 5.29 -18.71
N ASP A 38 -0.83 6.21 -18.56
CA ASP A 38 -1.93 6.03 -17.60
C ASP A 38 -3.28 6.41 -18.22
N LYS A 39 -4.31 5.60 -17.98
CA LYS A 39 -5.63 5.81 -18.56
C LYS A 39 -6.35 7.04 -18.02
N THR A 40 -6.01 7.51 -16.83
CA THR A 40 -6.69 8.61 -16.15
C THR A 40 -5.71 9.72 -15.77
N GLY A 41 -4.81 9.46 -14.81
CA GLY A 41 -3.91 10.47 -14.28
C GLY A 41 -3.01 9.96 -13.16
N ILE A 42 -2.08 10.81 -12.74
CA ILE A 42 -1.14 10.50 -11.66
C ILE A 42 -1.92 10.16 -10.39
N GLY A 43 -1.69 8.96 -9.87
CA GLY A 43 -2.29 8.50 -8.63
C GLY A 43 -3.80 8.24 -8.69
N ALA A 44 -4.42 8.17 -9.87
CA ALA A 44 -5.87 7.99 -10.00
C ALA A 44 -6.41 6.63 -9.49
N GLY A 45 -5.55 5.67 -9.21
CA GLY A 45 -5.89 4.37 -8.64
C GLY A 45 -5.66 4.31 -7.12
N ALA A 46 -5.33 3.12 -6.62
CA ALA A 46 -5.15 2.84 -5.19
C ALA A 46 -4.12 3.76 -4.50
N SER A 47 -3.07 4.19 -5.21
CA SER A 47 -2.08 5.11 -4.65
C SER A 47 -2.67 6.46 -4.23
N GLY A 48 -3.69 6.97 -4.92
CA GLY A 48 -4.33 8.24 -4.57
C GLY A 48 -5.37 8.13 -3.44
N ILE A 49 -5.82 6.91 -3.11
CA ILE A 49 -6.75 6.66 -2.00
C ILE A 49 -6.00 6.27 -0.73
N ALA A 50 -4.80 5.69 -0.86
CA ALA A 50 -4.02 5.16 0.24
C ALA A 50 -3.86 6.18 1.38
N CYS A 51 -3.90 5.70 2.62
CA CYS A 51 -3.64 6.51 3.81
C CYS A 51 -2.20 7.07 3.88
N GLY A 52 -1.35 6.63 2.99
CA GLY A 52 0.03 7.11 2.90
C GLY A 52 0.97 6.56 3.98
N VAL A 53 0.60 5.51 4.67
CA VAL A 53 1.41 4.89 5.74
C VAL A 53 2.65 4.23 5.16
N VAL A 54 3.81 4.48 5.79
CA VAL A 54 5.11 3.88 5.50
C VAL A 54 5.64 3.22 6.76
N ARG A 55 5.86 1.90 6.73
CA ARG A 55 6.22 1.09 7.90
C ARG A 55 7.11 -0.10 7.53
N ASN A 56 7.80 -0.65 8.50
CA ASN A 56 8.54 -1.91 8.39
C ASN A 56 7.83 -3.08 9.08
N ASN A 57 6.84 -2.82 9.92
CA ASN A 57 6.12 -3.84 10.70
C ASN A 57 5.37 -4.82 9.78
N TYR A 58 6.02 -5.94 9.51
CA TYR A 58 5.50 -7.10 8.78
C TYR A 58 5.97 -8.38 9.46
N PHE A 59 5.09 -9.36 9.55
CA PHE A 59 5.43 -10.68 10.09
C PHE A 59 6.43 -11.44 9.20
N GLN A 60 6.43 -11.15 7.89
CA GLN A 60 7.25 -11.84 6.90
C GLN A 60 8.66 -11.21 6.80
N PRO A 61 9.73 -12.00 7.03
CA PRO A 61 11.12 -11.49 6.98
C PRO A 61 11.50 -10.84 5.64
N ALA A 62 11.01 -11.41 4.53
CA ALA A 62 11.26 -10.86 3.20
C ALA A 62 10.66 -9.46 3.04
N MET A 63 9.42 -9.25 3.52
CA MET A 63 8.77 -7.94 3.51
C MET A 63 9.52 -6.93 4.38
N ARG A 64 9.95 -7.30 5.59
CA ARG A 64 10.72 -6.39 6.45
C ARG A 64 11.98 -5.88 5.78
N ARG A 65 12.76 -6.75 5.12
CA ARG A 65 13.97 -6.35 4.38
C ARG A 65 13.64 -5.43 3.21
N LEU A 66 12.61 -5.76 2.45
CA LEU A 66 12.14 -4.93 1.34
C LEU A 66 11.64 -3.56 1.84
N MET A 67 10.93 -3.54 2.95
CA MET A 67 10.41 -2.31 3.53
C MET A 67 11.49 -1.45 4.18
N ALA A 68 12.52 -2.03 4.79
CA ALA A 68 13.67 -1.27 5.28
C ALA A 68 14.34 -0.49 4.14
N HIS A 69 14.56 -1.14 2.98
CA HIS A 69 15.03 -0.48 1.76
C HIS A 69 14.06 0.62 1.27
N SER A 70 12.75 0.35 1.29
CA SER A 70 11.76 1.35 0.87
C SER A 70 11.72 2.58 1.78
N VAL A 71 11.82 2.38 3.10
CA VAL A 71 11.90 3.49 4.07
C VAL A 71 13.12 4.37 3.79
N GLU A 72 14.28 3.79 3.47
CA GLU A 72 15.47 4.56 3.07
C GLU A 72 15.22 5.44 1.84
N VAL A 73 14.47 4.94 0.86
CA VAL A 73 14.12 5.75 -0.32
C VAL A 73 13.16 6.87 0.04
N TRP A 74 12.15 6.64 0.90
CA TRP A 74 11.28 7.69 1.42
C TRP A 74 12.06 8.77 2.18
N GLU A 75 13.00 8.37 3.02
CA GLU A 75 13.85 9.26 3.83
C GLU A 75 14.90 10.01 3.01
N SER A 76 15.18 9.58 1.77
CA SER A 76 16.18 10.22 0.92
C SER A 76 15.81 11.63 0.44
N ASP A 77 14.51 11.95 0.38
CA ASP A 77 14.02 13.27 -0.03
C ASP A 77 12.61 13.53 0.54
N PRO A 78 12.50 13.73 1.87
CA PRO A 78 11.19 13.87 2.53
C PRO A 78 10.36 15.04 2.00
N GLU A 79 11.02 16.13 1.58
CA GLU A 79 10.34 17.31 1.04
C GLU A 79 9.68 16.98 -0.30
N ALA A 80 10.42 16.39 -1.24
CA ALA A 80 9.87 16.02 -2.54
C ALA A 80 8.73 15.00 -2.45
N PHE A 81 8.80 14.10 -1.47
CA PHE A 81 7.77 13.07 -1.25
C PHE A 81 6.68 13.49 -0.26
N SER A 82 6.68 14.74 0.23
CA SER A 82 5.74 15.20 1.27
C SER A 82 5.62 14.20 2.42
N TYR A 83 6.78 13.68 2.86
CA TYR A 83 6.91 12.58 3.82
C TYR A 83 7.25 13.09 5.21
N HIS A 84 6.55 12.56 6.20
CA HIS A 84 6.73 12.84 7.62
C HIS A 84 7.35 11.62 8.31
N PRO A 85 8.67 11.63 8.63
CA PRO A 85 9.37 10.53 9.29
C PRO A 85 9.09 10.52 10.80
N VAL A 86 7.86 10.24 11.18
CA VAL A 86 7.39 10.32 12.57
C VAL A 86 7.38 8.97 13.30
N GLY A 87 7.71 7.89 12.59
CA GLY A 87 7.64 6.54 13.09
C GLY A 87 6.27 5.88 12.89
N TYR A 88 6.20 4.63 13.31
CA TYR A 88 5.00 3.80 13.27
C TYR A 88 4.86 3.00 14.54
N MET A 89 3.65 2.78 15.01
CA MET A 89 3.39 2.09 16.27
C MET A 89 2.35 1.00 16.06
N GLN A 90 2.77 -0.27 16.30
CA GLN A 90 1.87 -1.41 16.34
C GLN A 90 1.52 -1.71 17.80
N ILE A 91 0.25 -1.68 18.11
CA ILE A 91 -0.33 -1.91 19.44
C ILE A 91 -1.15 -3.17 19.36
N SER A 92 -0.93 -4.15 20.24
CA SER A 92 -1.43 -5.50 20.03
C SER A 92 -1.87 -6.19 21.31
N PRO A 93 -2.85 -7.12 21.22
CA PRO A 93 -3.29 -7.96 22.32
C PRO A 93 -2.38 -9.18 22.51
N ALA A 94 -2.59 -9.94 23.56
CA ALA A 94 -1.78 -11.10 23.96
C ALA A 94 -1.65 -12.17 22.87
N VAL A 95 -2.67 -12.36 22.04
CA VAL A 95 -2.63 -13.35 20.95
C VAL A 95 -1.55 -13.04 19.90
N MET A 96 -1.09 -11.79 19.82
CA MET A 96 -0.07 -11.33 18.86
C MET A 96 1.33 -11.21 19.50
N GLU A 97 1.52 -11.42 20.79
CA GLU A 97 2.82 -11.20 21.47
C GLU A 97 3.99 -11.90 20.76
N LYS A 98 3.81 -13.17 20.36
CA LYS A 98 4.86 -13.92 19.67
C LYS A 98 5.22 -13.32 18.31
N ASP A 99 4.22 -12.91 17.55
CA ASP A 99 4.42 -12.29 16.24
C ASP A 99 5.19 -10.97 16.40
N ILE A 100 4.78 -10.14 17.36
CA ILE A 100 5.39 -8.83 17.63
C ILE A 100 6.82 -8.96 18.14
N THR A 101 7.10 -9.90 19.07
CA THR A 101 8.45 -10.16 19.56
C THR A 101 9.37 -10.63 18.42
N GLN A 102 8.88 -11.53 17.54
CA GLN A 102 9.64 -11.98 16.38
C GLN A 102 9.95 -10.82 15.43
N ILE A 103 8.96 -9.96 15.13
CA ILE A 103 9.16 -8.79 14.28
C ILE A 103 10.25 -7.88 14.88
N TYR A 104 10.18 -7.59 16.18
CA TYR A 104 11.17 -6.77 16.88
C TYR A 104 12.59 -7.33 16.81
N GLU A 105 12.75 -8.63 17.11
CA GLU A 105 14.04 -9.29 17.06
C GLU A 105 14.67 -9.23 15.66
N GLU A 106 13.87 -9.49 14.63
CA GLU A 106 14.32 -9.45 13.25
C GLU A 106 14.55 -8.02 12.74
N GLN A 107 13.78 -7.00 13.19
CA GLN A 107 14.08 -5.59 12.94
C GLN A 107 15.46 -5.22 13.51
N ARG A 108 15.75 -5.63 14.74
CA ARG A 108 17.08 -5.43 15.33
C ARG A 108 18.19 -6.11 14.53
N ALA A 109 17.95 -7.34 14.07
CA ALA A 109 18.94 -8.10 13.30
C ALA A 109 19.30 -7.44 11.96
N ILE A 110 18.38 -6.68 11.35
CA ILE A 110 18.66 -5.90 10.13
C ILE A 110 19.02 -4.44 10.41
N GLY A 111 19.20 -4.05 11.69
CA GLY A 111 19.56 -2.69 12.08
C GLY A 111 18.40 -1.66 11.92
N TYR A 112 17.16 -2.11 11.87
CA TYR A 112 16.01 -1.22 11.82
C TYR A 112 15.60 -0.81 13.23
N GLU A 113 15.64 0.49 13.52
CA GLU A 113 15.46 1.04 14.86
C GLU A 113 14.00 0.93 15.33
N SER A 114 13.78 0.18 16.40
CA SER A 114 12.46 0.01 17.05
C SER A 114 12.63 -0.26 18.55
N GLU A 115 11.54 -0.07 19.30
CA GLU A 115 11.44 -0.31 20.75
C GLU A 115 10.22 -1.19 21.01
N LEU A 116 10.41 -2.24 21.78
CA LEU A 116 9.32 -3.13 22.21
C LEU A 116 8.99 -2.88 23.68
N ILE A 117 7.74 -2.60 23.97
CA ILE A 117 7.19 -2.47 25.31
C ILE A 117 6.24 -3.65 25.52
N GLU A 118 6.42 -4.40 26.60
CA GLU A 118 5.65 -5.60 26.94
C GLU A 118 5.00 -5.46 28.32
N GLY A 119 3.83 -6.06 28.46
CA GLY A 119 3.04 -6.01 29.69
C GLY A 119 2.01 -4.90 29.69
N ALA A 120 0.77 -5.22 30.09
CA ALA A 120 -0.37 -4.31 30.02
C ALA A 120 -0.16 -2.98 30.76
N GLY A 121 0.48 -3.02 31.94
CA GLY A 121 0.75 -1.81 32.73
C GLY A 121 1.80 -0.91 32.09
N ASP A 122 2.86 -1.49 31.54
CA ASP A 122 3.93 -0.73 30.89
C ASP A 122 3.46 -0.16 29.55
N CYS A 123 2.67 -0.92 28.77
CA CYS A 123 2.02 -0.43 27.56
C CYS A 123 1.10 0.75 27.84
N ASP A 124 0.22 0.66 28.83
CA ASP A 124 -0.68 1.76 29.23
C ASP A 124 0.11 3.00 29.66
N ASN A 125 1.14 2.83 30.49
CA ASN A 125 2.01 3.92 30.94
C ASN A 125 2.78 4.54 29.74
N TYR A 126 3.26 3.73 28.81
CA TYR A 126 3.96 4.22 27.63
C TYR A 126 3.04 5.05 26.73
N MET A 127 1.85 4.55 26.45
CA MET A 127 0.88 5.25 25.62
C MET A 127 0.39 6.54 26.29
N LYS A 128 0.15 6.54 27.59
CA LYS A 128 -0.27 7.75 28.36
C LYS A 128 0.80 8.83 28.45
N LYS A 129 2.08 8.50 28.27
CA LYS A 129 3.15 9.51 28.12
C LYS A 129 3.11 10.24 26.75
N ILE A 130 2.48 9.63 25.76
CA ILE A 130 2.36 10.18 24.42
C ILE A 130 1.00 10.89 24.26
N PHE A 131 -0.05 10.28 24.79
CA PHE A 131 -1.44 10.73 24.75
C PHE A 131 -2.08 10.56 26.14
N SER A 132 -2.22 11.62 26.90
CA SER A 132 -2.79 11.57 28.25
C SER A 132 -4.22 11.02 28.28
N ASP A 133 -4.94 11.10 27.16
CA ASP A 133 -6.30 10.60 26.98
C ASP A 133 -6.39 9.16 26.42
N TRP A 134 -5.25 8.44 26.34
CA TRP A 134 -5.22 7.03 25.96
C TRP A 134 -6.02 6.16 26.92
N ARG A 135 -6.86 5.28 26.38
CA ARG A 135 -7.77 4.44 27.17
C ARG A 135 -8.03 3.03 26.62
N ALA A 136 -7.32 2.61 25.57
CA ALA A 136 -7.48 1.26 25.02
C ALA A 136 -7.20 0.18 26.08
N ARG A 137 -7.94 -0.89 26.01
CA ARG A 137 -7.86 -2.03 26.93
C ARG A 137 -7.42 -3.29 26.19
N GLY A 138 -6.93 -4.29 26.92
CA GLY A 138 -6.50 -5.57 26.32
C GLY A 138 -5.16 -5.49 25.60
N VAL A 139 -4.45 -4.38 25.69
CA VAL A 139 -3.12 -4.18 25.08
C VAL A 139 -2.06 -4.82 25.96
N THR A 140 -1.21 -5.66 25.38
CA THR A 140 -0.09 -6.33 26.07
C THR A 140 1.28 -6.08 25.42
N SER A 141 1.31 -5.56 24.19
CA SER A 141 2.54 -5.18 23.52
C SER A 141 2.38 -3.91 22.68
N VAL A 142 3.44 -3.11 22.63
CA VAL A 142 3.60 -1.94 21.74
C VAL A 142 4.96 -2.04 21.07
N LEU A 143 4.97 -2.20 19.76
CA LEU A 143 6.18 -2.10 18.94
C LEU A 143 6.23 -0.71 18.31
N HIS A 144 7.18 0.12 18.74
CA HIS A 144 7.35 1.48 18.25
C HIS A 144 8.56 1.57 17.32
N GLU A 145 8.33 1.55 16.03
CA GLU A 145 9.34 1.84 15.01
C GLU A 145 9.72 3.32 15.07
N LYS A 146 11.01 3.63 15.16
CA LYS A 146 11.52 5.00 15.20
C LYS A 146 11.70 5.59 13.79
N ARG A 147 11.71 4.74 12.78
CA ARG A 147 11.71 5.05 11.35
C ARG A 147 10.33 4.74 10.75
N GLY A 148 10.11 5.16 9.51
CA GLY A 148 8.78 5.08 8.91
C GLY A 148 7.95 6.32 9.24
N GLY A 149 6.65 6.27 8.99
CA GLY A 149 5.74 7.39 9.19
C GLY A 149 4.64 7.44 8.14
N PHE A 150 4.38 8.62 7.59
CA PHE A 150 3.37 8.78 6.53
C PHE A 150 3.75 9.87 5.53
N ALA A 151 3.19 9.77 4.33
CA ALA A 151 3.29 10.82 3.32
C ALA A 151 1.90 11.33 2.93
N ASN A 152 1.83 12.57 2.45
CA ASN A 152 0.63 13.09 1.81
C ASN A 152 0.54 12.48 0.42
N ASN A 153 -0.39 11.57 0.23
CA ASN A 153 -0.42 10.66 -0.92
C ASN A 153 -0.38 11.39 -2.29
N GLN A 154 -1.26 12.33 -2.55
CA GLN A 154 -1.27 13.04 -3.84
C GLN A 154 0.00 13.88 -4.02
N ALA A 155 0.41 14.63 -3.00
CA ALA A 155 1.61 15.47 -3.07
C ALA A 155 2.87 14.63 -3.30
N SER A 156 2.98 13.45 -2.69
CA SER A 156 4.12 12.55 -2.90
C SER A 156 4.18 11.99 -4.31
N LEU A 157 3.03 11.63 -4.90
CA LEU A 157 2.94 11.14 -6.27
C LEU A 157 3.27 12.24 -7.30
N GLU A 158 2.83 13.47 -7.04
CA GLU A 158 3.20 14.63 -7.85
C GLU A 158 4.69 14.95 -7.75
N GLY A 159 5.25 14.90 -6.54
CA GLY A 159 6.69 15.06 -6.30
C GLY A 159 7.51 13.98 -7.03
N LEU A 160 7.09 12.73 -6.92
CA LEU A 160 7.71 11.61 -7.62
C LEU A 160 7.63 11.76 -9.15
N ALA A 161 6.48 12.16 -9.68
CA ALA A 161 6.30 12.43 -11.11
C ALA A 161 7.19 13.59 -11.58
N LYS A 162 7.36 14.63 -10.75
CA LYS A 162 8.28 15.74 -11.01
C LYS A 162 9.73 15.25 -11.08
N LYS A 163 10.15 14.39 -10.13
CA LYS A 163 11.50 13.77 -10.15
C LYS A 163 11.70 12.93 -11.40
N ALA A 164 10.74 12.10 -11.79
CA ALA A 164 10.81 11.27 -12.99
C ALA A 164 10.95 12.12 -14.26
N LYS A 165 10.13 13.17 -14.40
CA LYS A 165 10.22 14.11 -15.53
C LYS A 165 11.54 14.87 -15.56
N ALA A 166 12.02 15.35 -14.42
CA ALA A 166 13.30 16.05 -14.34
C ALA A 166 14.49 15.16 -14.71
N ALA A 167 14.39 13.86 -14.47
CA ALA A 167 15.37 12.87 -14.90
C ALA A 167 15.26 12.47 -16.39
N GLY A 168 14.17 12.87 -17.09
CA GLY A 168 14.00 12.64 -18.52
C GLY A 168 12.87 11.68 -18.91
N ALA A 169 12.14 11.11 -17.96
CA ALA A 169 10.99 10.24 -18.26
C ALA A 169 9.81 11.05 -18.82
N ASN A 170 9.09 10.49 -19.80
CA ASN A 170 7.87 11.04 -20.34
C ASN A 170 6.65 10.42 -19.63
N ILE A 171 5.67 11.24 -19.18
CA ILE A 171 4.43 10.76 -18.55
C ILE A 171 3.24 11.26 -19.37
N VAL A 172 2.46 10.32 -19.91
CA VAL A 172 1.29 10.58 -20.77
C VAL A 172 0.05 9.99 -20.11
N CYS A 173 -0.81 10.86 -19.61
CA CYS A 173 -2.08 10.50 -19.00
C CYS A 173 -3.24 10.59 -20.00
N GLY A 174 -4.35 9.92 -19.69
CA GLY A 174 -5.54 9.83 -20.53
C GLY A 174 -5.32 8.91 -21.75
N VAL A 175 -4.47 7.90 -21.63
CA VAL A 175 -4.16 6.90 -22.67
C VAL A 175 -4.41 5.51 -22.10
N THR A 176 -5.37 4.81 -22.69
CA THR A 176 -5.71 3.44 -22.27
C THR A 176 -4.98 2.42 -23.12
N VAL A 177 -4.19 1.56 -22.48
CA VAL A 177 -3.59 0.40 -23.13
C VAL A 177 -4.66 -0.65 -23.37
N THR A 178 -4.79 -1.14 -24.61
CA THR A 178 -5.86 -2.03 -25.03
C THR A 178 -5.38 -3.42 -25.44
N ALA A 179 -4.12 -3.54 -25.90
CA ALA A 179 -3.54 -4.82 -26.32
C ALA A 179 -2.01 -4.78 -26.37
N PHE A 180 -1.40 -5.95 -26.45
CA PHE A 180 0.01 -6.16 -26.74
C PHE A 180 0.17 -6.82 -28.10
N VAL A 181 1.09 -6.29 -28.92
CA VAL A 181 1.51 -6.92 -30.18
C VAL A 181 2.75 -7.75 -29.91
N LYS A 182 2.67 -9.05 -30.19
CA LYS A 182 3.78 -9.99 -30.02
C LYS A 182 4.35 -10.40 -31.39
N ASP A 183 5.64 -10.57 -31.45
CA ASP A 183 6.30 -11.23 -32.59
C ASP A 183 6.14 -12.75 -32.52
N LYS A 184 6.79 -13.45 -33.50
CA LYS A 184 6.74 -14.92 -33.59
C LYS A 184 7.41 -15.65 -32.41
N SER A 185 8.27 -14.98 -31.65
CA SER A 185 8.96 -15.51 -30.48
C SER A 185 8.12 -15.34 -29.19
N GLY A 186 7.03 -14.56 -29.26
CA GLY A 186 6.23 -14.19 -28.10
C GLY A 186 6.69 -12.92 -27.39
N THR A 187 7.72 -12.24 -27.93
CA THR A 187 8.20 -10.95 -27.42
C THR A 187 7.20 -9.84 -27.74
N VAL A 188 6.87 -9.00 -26.79
CA VAL A 188 6.02 -7.82 -27.01
C VAL A 188 6.84 -6.75 -27.73
N VAL A 189 6.45 -6.43 -28.97
CA VAL A 189 7.15 -5.43 -29.82
C VAL A 189 6.46 -4.08 -29.84
N SER A 190 5.20 -4.03 -29.45
CA SER A 190 4.48 -2.77 -29.27
C SER A 190 3.29 -2.90 -28.34
N VAL A 191 2.85 -1.75 -27.82
CA VAL A 191 1.66 -1.58 -26.97
C VAL A 191 0.61 -0.80 -27.76
N GLN A 192 -0.57 -1.38 -27.94
CA GLN A 192 -1.71 -0.70 -28.55
C GLN A 192 -2.47 0.10 -27.52
N THR A 193 -2.88 1.31 -27.88
CA THR A 193 -3.67 2.19 -27.03
C THR A 193 -4.90 2.73 -27.78
N ASP A 194 -5.81 3.32 -27.07
CA ASP A 194 -6.98 4.03 -27.62
C ASP A 194 -6.57 5.31 -28.45
N LYS A 195 -5.28 5.69 -28.42
CA LYS A 195 -4.75 6.88 -29.11
C LYS A 195 -3.62 6.60 -30.11
N GLY A 196 -3.30 5.34 -30.32
CA GLY A 196 -2.24 4.91 -31.25
C GLY A 196 -1.39 3.79 -30.68
N GLU A 197 -0.34 3.45 -31.39
CA GLU A 197 0.57 2.36 -31.06
C GLU A 197 1.94 2.91 -30.65
N VAL A 198 2.55 2.29 -29.65
CA VAL A 198 3.90 2.61 -29.16
C VAL A 198 4.78 1.38 -29.31
N SER A 199 5.75 1.41 -30.19
CA SER A 199 6.77 0.34 -30.29
C SER A 199 7.68 0.36 -29.08
N CYS A 200 8.09 -0.83 -28.58
CA CYS A 200 8.86 -0.93 -27.35
C CYS A 200 9.86 -2.09 -27.35
N GLU A 201 10.85 -2.01 -26.48
CA GLU A 201 11.78 -3.10 -26.18
C GLU A 201 11.46 -3.80 -24.87
N GLN A 202 10.93 -3.06 -23.88
CA GLN A 202 10.55 -3.57 -22.57
C GLN A 202 9.18 -2.99 -22.17
N VAL A 203 8.34 -3.81 -21.57
CA VAL A 203 7.07 -3.40 -20.99
C VAL A 203 7.06 -3.65 -19.50
N ILE A 204 6.67 -2.65 -18.71
CA ILE A 204 6.53 -2.76 -17.26
C ILE A 204 5.06 -2.52 -16.89
N ILE A 205 4.42 -3.52 -16.31
CA ILE A 205 3.03 -3.44 -15.89
C ILE A 205 3.01 -3.10 -14.39
N ALA A 206 2.66 -1.86 -14.07
CA ALA A 206 2.53 -1.31 -12.72
C ALA A 206 1.10 -0.79 -12.50
N ALA A 207 0.11 -1.58 -12.96
CA ALA A 207 -1.28 -1.17 -13.12
C ALA A 207 -2.13 -1.30 -11.84
N GLY A 208 -1.52 -1.60 -10.68
CA GLY A 208 -2.24 -1.73 -9.40
C GLY A 208 -3.46 -2.67 -9.49
N PRO A 209 -4.67 -2.22 -9.10
CA PRO A 209 -5.87 -3.06 -9.12
C PRO A 209 -6.25 -3.64 -10.50
N TRP A 210 -5.79 -3.02 -11.58
CA TRP A 210 -6.05 -3.50 -12.96
C TRP A 210 -5.05 -4.54 -13.45
N VAL A 211 -4.09 -4.98 -12.63
CA VAL A 211 -3.07 -5.97 -13.03
C VAL A 211 -3.68 -7.24 -13.61
N LYS A 212 -4.83 -7.68 -13.08
CA LYS A 212 -5.57 -8.83 -13.61
C LYS A 212 -5.93 -8.70 -15.10
N SER A 213 -6.35 -7.52 -15.54
CA SER A 213 -6.69 -7.29 -16.95
C SER A 213 -5.49 -7.49 -17.86
N PHE A 214 -4.32 -7.03 -17.47
CA PHE A 214 -3.07 -7.23 -18.21
C PHE A 214 -2.57 -8.67 -18.12
N TRP A 215 -2.76 -9.33 -16.99
CA TRP A 215 -2.48 -10.74 -16.80
C TRP A 215 -3.27 -11.61 -17.79
N ASP A 216 -4.56 -11.32 -17.93
CA ASP A 216 -5.43 -11.99 -18.89
C ASP A 216 -5.05 -11.68 -20.35
N MET A 217 -4.70 -10.43 -20.68
CA MET A 217 -4.20 -10.04 -22.02
C MET A 217 -2.92 -10.78 -22.41
N LEU A 218 -2.08 -11.10 -21.43
CA LEU A 218 -0.84 -11.88 -21.64
C LEU A 218 -1.10 -13.39 -21.67
N GLN A 219 -2.32 -13.84 -21.37
CA GLN A 219 -2.72 -15.24 -21.27
C GLN A 219 -1.94 -16.00 -20.19
N LEU A 220 -1.65 -15.35 -19.06
CA LEU A 220 -0.94 -15.95 -17.93
C LEU A 220 -1.90 -16.82 -17.10
N PRO A 221 -1.39 -17.75 -16.26
CA PRO A 221 -2.21 -18.72 -15.54
C PRO A 221 -3.25 -18.06 -14.62
N ALA A 222 -4.53 -18.38 -14.77
CA ALA A 222 -5.60 -17.93 -13.90
C ALA A 222 -5.55 -18.55 -12.49
N LYS A 223 -4.81 -19.66 -12.33
CA LYS A 223 -4.62 -20.37 -11.08
C LYS A 223 -3.16 -20.65 -10.84
N VAL A 224 -2.76 -20.69 -9.58
CA VAL A 224 -1.43 -21.13 -9.14
C VAL A 224 -1.39 -22.67 -8.95
N ALA A 225 -0.21 -23.22 -8.71
CA ALA A 225 0.01 -24.66 -8.62
C ALA A 225 -0.87 -25.37 -7.58
N SER A 226 -1.23 -24.70 -6.48
CA SER A 226 -2.15 -25.24 -5.47
C SER A 226 -3.61 -25.34 -5.94
N GLY A 227 -3.95 -24.81 -7.12
CA GLY A 227 -5.32 -24.71 -7.63
C GLY A 227 -6.07 -23.46 -7.17
N ALA A 228 -5.49 -22.64 -6.31
CA ALA A 228 -6.05 -21.36 -5.89
C ALA A 228 -6.09 -20.36 -7.06
N ASN A 229 -7.10 -19.49 -7.10
CA ASN A 229 -7.17 -18.40 -8.08
C ASN A 229 -5.98 -17.45 -7.86
N MET A 230 -5.33 -17.03 -8.95
CA MET A 230 -4.19 -16.09 -8.89
C MET A 230 -4.60 -14.75 -8.30
N TRP A 231 -5.81 -14.30 -8.55
CA TRP A 231 -6.29 -12.99 -8.12
C TRP A 231 -7.55 -13.08 -7.28
N ARG A 232 -7.62 -12.18 -6.28
CA ARG A 232 -8.85 -11.85 -5.56
C ARG A 232 -8.90 -10.34 -5.35
N TYR A 233 -10.10 -9.79 -5.22
CA TYR A 233 -10.27 -8.40 -4.83
C TYR A 233 -10.55 -8.30 -3.35
N TRP A 234 -9.99 -7.27 -2.75
CA TRP A 234 -10.23 -6.89 -1.37
C TRP A 234 -10.57 -5.41 -1.31
N ALA A 235 -11.59 -5.07 -0.53
CA ALA A 235 -11.99 -3.70 -0.33
C ALA A 235 -10.96 -2.95 0.50
N LEU A 236 -10.69 -1.71 0.10
CA LEU A 236 -9.85 -0.75 0.79
C LEU A 236 -10.76 0.35 1.30
N GLU A 237 -11.01 0.38 2.60
CA GLU A 237 -11.81 1.41 3.24
C GLU A 237 -10.92 2.42 3.94
N GLU A 238 -11.11 3.68 3.60
CA GLU A 238 -10.46 4.82 4.20
C GLU A 238 -11.51 5.84 4.61
N GLY A 239 -11.29 6.49 5.74
CA GLY A 239 -12.17 7.55 6.23
C GLY A 239 -11.38 8.72 6.79
N VAL A 240 -12.02 9.88 6.85
CA VAL A 240 -11.46 11.10 7.44
C VAL A 240 -12.43 11.67 8.44
N LEU A 241 -11.94 12.07 9.61
CA LEU A 241 -12.69 12.95 10.51
C LEU A 241 -12.46 14.41 10.12
N ASP A 242 -13.54 15.19 10.07
CA ASP A 242 -13.55 16.64 9.86
C ASP A 242 -13.15 17.39 11.14
N VAL A 243 -11.88 17.29 11.45
CA VAL A 243 -11.20 17.96 12.55
C VAL A 243 -9.83 18.43 12.06
N PRO A 244 -9.20 19.48 12.64
CA PRO A 244 -7.85 19.86 12.23
C PRO A 244 -6.87 18.69 12.39
N PRO A 245 -5.84 18.55 11.55
CA PRO A 245 -4.80 17.51 11.73
C PRO A 245 -4.15 17.56 13.13
N THR A 246 -4.04 18.74 13.70
CA THR A 246 -3.55 18.99 15.06
C THR A 246 -4.46 18.43 16.17
N PHE A 247 -5.65 17.96 15.84
CA PHE A 247 -6.52 17.24 16.79
C PHE A 247 -5.87 15.92 17.25
N LEU A 248 -5.05 15.31 16.41
CA LEU A 248 -4.23 14.16 16.76
C LEU A 248 -2.76 14.58 16.83
N THR A 249 -2.34 15.12 17.97
CA THR A 249 -0.93 15.42 18.31
C THR A 249 -0.58 14.73 19.62
N ARG A 250 0.70 14.56 19.89
CA ARG A 250 1.20 14.23 21.22
C ARG A 250 0.88 15.35 22.19
N ASP A 251 0.99 15.08 23.49
CA ASP A 251 0.72 16.11 24.52
C ASP A 251 1.72 17.27 24.48
N ASP A 252 2.90 17.07 23.90
CA ASP A 252 3.90 18.13 23.63
C ASP A 252 3.62 18.96 22.35
N GLY A 253 2.53 18.66 21.65
CA GLY A 253 2.14 19.31 20.40
C GLY A 253 2.84 18.80 19.14
N SER A 254 3.78 17.86 19.25
CA SER A 254 4.46 17.25 18.11
C SER A 254 3.56 16.26 17.36
N LEU A 255 3.91 15.96 16.10
CA LEU A 255 3.24 14.93 15.33
C LEU A 255 3.47 13.55 15.95
N PRO A 256 2.44 12.72 16.08
CA PRO A 256 2.57 11.36 16.58
C PRO A 256 3.12 10.44 15.48
N PRO A 257 3.64 9.25 15.85
CA PRO A 257 3.80 8.16 14.89
C PRO A 257 2.44 7.78 14.31
N VAL A 258 2.44 7.08 13.17
CA VAL A 258 1.23 6.39 12.71
C VAL A 258 0.82 5.39 13.77
N ILE A 259 -0.44 5.41 14.17
CA ILE A 259 -0.99 4.47 15.15
C ILE A 259 -1.70 3.34 14.43
N HIS A 260 -1.34 2.12 14.78
CA HIS A 260 -2.05 0.91 14.37
C HIS A 260 -2.35 0.10 15.64
N ILE A 261 -3.59 -0.24 15.83
CA ILE A 261 -4.00 -1.15 16.91
C ILE A 261 -4.78 -2.32 16.33
N ASP A 262 -4.39 -3.52 16.74
CA ASP A 262 -5.17 -4.74 16.61
C ASP A 262 -5.72 -5.09 18.00
N SER A 263 -6.94 -5.59 18.08
CA SER A 263 -7.61 -5.90 19.35
C SER A 263 -8.53 -7.12 19.23
N ASP A 264 -8.52 -7.94 20.25
CA ASP A 264 -9.47 -9.03 20.48
C ASP A 264 -10.55 -8.66 21.53
N THR A 265 -10.50 -7.43 22.03
CA THR A 265 -11.53 -6.90 22.93
C THR A 265 -12.80 -6.57 22.13
N PRO A 266 -14.01 -7.01 22.57
CA PRO A 266 -15.24 -6.66 21.89
C PRO A 266 -15.39 -5.15 21.69
N LEU A 267 -15.72 -4.74 20.46
CA LEU A 267 -15.93 -3.35 20.10
C LEU A 267 -17.42 -3.02 20.19
N CYS A 268 -17.74 -1.97 20.93
CA CYS A 268 -19.10 -1.43 21.05
C CYS A 268 -19.15 0.02 20.55
N ASP A 269 -20.31 0.44 20.06
CA ASP A 269 -20.56 1.83 19.73
C ASP A 269 -20.82 2.70 21.00
N GLU A 270 -21.03 3.99 20.81
CA GLU A 270 -21.26 4.96 21.89
C GLU A 270 -22.53 4.68 22.74
N ASN A 271 -23.45 3.87 22.21
CA ASN A 271 -24.67 3.45 22.91
C ASN A 271 -24.49 2.09 23.61
N GLY A 272 -23.29 1.52 23.60
CA GLY A 272 -22.99 0.21 24.15
C GLY A 272 -23.48 -0.97 23.31
N LYS A 273 -23.91 -0.73 22.07
CA LYS A 273 -24.28 -1.80 21.13
C LYS A 273 -23.02 -2.41 20.54
N GLU A 274 -22.91 -3.73 20.65
CA GLU A 274 -21.79 -4.48 20.08
C GLU A 274 -21.73 -4.33 18.54
N ILE A 275 -20.54 -4.04 18.05
CA ILE A 275 -20.18 -3.98 16.61
C ILE A 275 -19.57 -5.31 16.20
N THR A 276 -18.59 -5.80 16.96
CA THR A 276 -17.93 -7.08 16.75
C THR A 276 -17.30 -7.63 18.03
N ASP A 277 -17.36 -8.95 18.20
CA ASP A 277 -16.65 -9.73 19.22
C ASP A 277 -15.41 -10.45 18.66
N LYS A 278 -15.12 -10.25 17.33
CA LYS A 278 -13.98 -10.85 16.63
C LYS A 278 -12.77 -9.92 16.67
N MET A 279 -11.61 -10.47 16.35
CA MET A 279 -10.39 -9.70 16.12
C MET A 279 -10.64 -8.60 15.10
N TRP A 280 -10.28 -7.37 15.43
CA TRP A 280 -10.40 -6.19 14.60
C TRP A 280 -9.15 -5.33 14.70
N GLY A 281 -8.95 -4.45 13.74
CA GLY A 281 -7.84 -3.51 13.75
C GLY A 281 -8.18 -2.21 13.05
N ILE A 282 -7.54 -1.13 13.50
CA ILE A 282 -7.57 0.17 12.83
C ILE A 282 -6.17 0.76 12.74
N TYR A 283 -5.97 1.62 11.77
CA TYR A 283 -4.82 2.52 11.74
C TYR A 283 -5.29 3.95 11.47
N TYR A 284 -4.53 4.92 11.99
CA TYR A 284 -4.87 6.33 11.83
C TYR A 284 -3.66 7.23 12.03
N LYS A 285 -3.75 8.43 11.47
CA LYS A 285 -2.70 9.45 11.50
C LYS A 285 -3.30 10.85 11.27
N PRO A 286 -2.61 11.94 11.64
CA PRO A 286 -2.93 13.27 11.13
C PRO A 286 -2.87 13.28 9.61
N ASP A 287 -3.78 14.00 8.97
CA ASP A 287 -3.80 14.10 7.52
C ASP A 287 -3.85 15.54 7.04
N PHE A 288 -2.82 15.93 6.29
CA PHE A 288 -2.68 17.28 5.75
C PHE A 288 -3.22 17.41 4.31
N HIS A 289 -3.52 16.30 3.65
CA HIS A 289 -4.10 16.31 2.31
C HIS A 289 -5.60 16.57 2.36
N PHE A 290 -6.33 15.76 3.12
CA PHE A 290 -7.78 15.94 3.32
C PHE A 290 -8.11 16.85 4.50
N ASN A 291 -7.11 17.33 5.21
CA ASN A 291 -7.21 18.20 6.38
C ASN A 291 -8.06 17.57 7.47
N GLY A 292 -7.52 16.54 8.14
CA GLY A 292 -8.25 15.79 9.15
C GLY A 292 -7.43 14.79 9.94
N VAL A 293 -8.09 13.79 10.48
CA VAL A 293 -7.50 12.52 10.93
C VAL A 293 -7.99 11.44 9.99
N GLN A 294 -7.05 10.78 9.29
CA GLN A 294 -7.34 9.75 8.30
C GLN A 294 -6.93 8.38 8.81
N GLY A 295 -7.67 7.36 8.42
CA GLY A 295 -7.31 5.97 8.68
C GLY A 295 -8.26 4.97 8.06
N GLY A 296 -7.96 3.70 8.32
CA GLY A 296 -8.72 2.56 7.82
C GLY A 296 -8.96 1.51 8.89
N ALA A 297 -9.72 0.49 8.53
CA ALA A 297 -10.08 -0.63 9.40
C ALA A 297 -10.08 -1.96 8.67
N ALA A 298 -9.99 -3.05 9.41
CA ALA A 298 -10.16 -4.42 8.95
C ALA A 298 -11.07 -5.19 9.94
N PRO A 299 -11.71 -6.28 9.49
CA PRO A 299 -11.67 -6.84 8.14
C PRO A 299 -12.83 -6.36 7.27
N TYR A 300 -12.61 -6.28 5.97
CA TYR A 300 -13.67 -6.13 4.96
C TYR A 300 -13.31 -6.90 3.69
N GLU A 301 -14.22 -7.71 3.16
CA GLU A 301 -13.95 -8.57 2.00
C GLU A 301 -15.05 -8.48 0.95
N VAL A 302 -14.64 -8.43 -0.32
CA VAL A 302 -15.57 -8.54 -1.45
C VAL A 302 -15.84 -10.03 -1.72
N LEU A 303 -17.01 -10.49 -1.34
CA LEU A 303 -17.43 -11.90 -1.45
C LEU A 303 -18.10 -12.17 -2.81
N ARG A 304 -17.39 -11.94 -3.92
CA ARG A 304 -17.90 -12.25 -5.28
C ARG A 304 -16.79 -12.80 -6.17
N PRO A 305 -17.14 -13.59 -7.20
CA PRO A 305 -16.17 -14.04 -8.18
C PRO A 305 -15.41 -12.86 -8.81
N VAL A 306 -14.10 -12.95 -8.88
CA VAL A 306 -13.21 -11.86 -9.35
C VAL A 306 -13.61 -11.35 -10.75
N ASN A 307 -14.09 -12.23 -11.61
CA ASN A 307 -14.51 -11.85 -12.97
C ASN A 307 -15.82 -11.04 -13.02
N GLU A 308 -16.58 -11.03 -11.94
CA GLU A 308 -17.84 -10.29 -11.82
C GLU A 308 -17.67 -8.94 -11.12
N VAL A 309 -16.50 -8.68 -10.54
CA VAL A 309 -16.20 -7.42 -9.84
C VAL A 309 -15.74 -6.37 -10.84
N LYS A 310 -16.44 -5.23 -10.86
CA LYS A 310 -16.08 -4.09 -11.71
C LYS A 310 -15.14 -3.15 -10.97
N ILE A 311 -14.01 -2.83 -11.60
CA ILE A 311 -13.01 -1.90 -11.03
C ILE A 311 -13.25 -0.46 -11.50
N ASP A 312 -13.88 -0.28 -12.65
CA ASP A 312 -14.16 1.02 -13.23
C ASP A 312 -15.65 1.39 -13.10
N PRO A 313 -15.98 2.63 -12.66
CA PRO A 313 -15.08 3.67 -12.15
C PRO A 313 -14.45 3.29 -10.80
N TYR A 314 -13.22 3.75 -10.53
CA TYR A 314 -12.50 3.44 -9.31
C TYR A 314 -12.77 4.44 -8.19
N GLY A 315 -12.62 4.00 -6.94
CA GLY A 315 -12.79 4.83 -5.74
C GLY A 315 -14.25 5.12 -5.39
N PRO A 316 -14.60 6.36 -4.99
CA PRO A 316 -15.94 6.74 -4.50
C PRO A 316 -17.08 6.45 -5.47
N LYS A 317 -16.78 6.36 -6.74
CA LYS A 317 -17.75 6.08 -7.80
C LYS A 317 -17.84 4.61 -8.17
N SER A 318 -17.11 3.74 -7.47
CA SER A 318 -17.12 2.31 -7.74
C SER A 318 -18.52 1.74 -7.48
N PRO A 319 -19.10 0.98 -8.42
CA PRO A 319 -20.37 0.31 -8.19
C PRO A 319 -20.24 -0.88 -7.23
N GLU A 320 -19.02 -1.33 -6.97
CA GLU A 320 -18.71 -2.54 -6.23
C GLU A 320 -18.39 -2.27 -4.77
N PHE A 321 -17.89 -1.07 -4.49
CA PHE A 321 -17.41 -0.73 -3.16
C PHE A 321 -17.68 0.74 -2.81
N ILE A 322 -18.50 0.94 -1.82
CA ILE A 322 -18.86 2.25 -1.27
C ILE A 322 -18.62 2.19 0.24
N VAL A 323 -17.85 3.11 0.78
CA VAL A 323 -17.68 3.28 2.22
C VAL A 323 -19.01 3.66 2.84
N GLY A 324 -19.52 2.78 3.70
CA GLY A 324 -20.85 2.94 4.30
C GLY A 324 -20.82 3.38 5.75
N GLU A 325 -22.01 3.55 6.32
CA GLU A 325 -22.23 3.91 7.72
C GLU A 325 -21.66 2.86 8.70
N ASP A 326 -21.61 1.58 8.28
CA ASP A 326 -21.06 0.52 9.13
C ASP A 326 -19.56 0.68 9.34
N PHE A 327 -18.82 1.06 8.27
CA PHE A 327 -17.40 1.41 8.42
C PHE A 327 -17.23 2.64 9.29
N ALA A 328 -17.98 3.71 9.04
CA ALA A 328 -17.91 4.95 9.81
C ALA A 328 -18.14 4.68 11.31
N ARG A 329 -19.16 3.90 11.63
CA ARG A 329 -19.49 3.51 13.01
C ARG A 329 -18.37 2.68 13.63
N MET A 330 -17.85 1.68 12.92
CA MET A 330 -16.78 0.82 13.41
C MET A 330 -15.51 1.64 13.68
N TRP A 331 -15.05 2.41 12.69
CA TRP A 331 -13.79 3.16 12.80
C TRP A 331 -13.86 4.25 13.87
N CYS A 332 -14.94 5.04 13.92
CA CYS A 332 -15.11 6.07 14.96
C CYS A 332 -15.23 5.46 16.37
N SER A 333 -15.91 4.32 16.50
CA SER A 333 -15.98 3.62 17.79
C SER A 333 -14.61 3.08 18.21
N ALA A 334 -13.83 2.56 17.27
CA ALA A 334 -12.48 2.09 17.54
C ALA A 334 -11.51 3.23 17.89
N LEU A 335 -11.63 4.39 17.24
CA LEU A 335 -10.89 5.60 17.64
C LEU A 335 -11.26 6.04 19.06
N SER A 336 -12.56 6.04 19.39
CA SER A 336 -13.05 6.33 20.73
C SER A 336 -12.61 5.29 21.77
N PHE A 337 -12.49 4.03 21.37
CA PHE A 337 -11.90 2.97 22.22
C PHE A 337 -10.45 3.29 22.57
N CYS A 338 -9.69 3.87 21.66
CA CYS A 338 -8.28 4.22 21.86
C CYS A 338 -8.09 5.51 22.66
N HIS A 339 -8.84 6.58 22.34
CA HIS A 339 -8.63 7.91 22.93
C HIS A 339 -9.93 8.58 23.34
N GLY A 340 -9.88 9.25 24.47
CA GLY A 340 -11.02 10.02 24.98
C GLY A 340 -11.47 11.16 24.06
N ARG A 341 -10.51 11.80 23.37
CA ARG A 341 -10.78 12.92 22.43
C ARG A 341 -11.67 12.55 21.24
N PHE A 342 -11.76 11.28 20.87
CA PHE A 342 -12.60 10.83 19.75
C PHE A 342 -14.03 10.44 20.17
N GLU A 343 -14.41 10.64 21.42
CA GLU A 343 -15.77 10.35 21.87
C GLU A 343 -16.80 11.25 21.16
N GLY A 344 -17.87 10.67 20.63
CA GLY A 344 -18.92 11.39 19.91
C GLY A 344 -18.51 11.95 18.53
N MET A 345 -17.38 11.50 17.97
CA MET A 345 -16.86 12.03 16.68
C MET A 345 -17.50 11.41 15.44
N LEU A 346 -18.41 10.45 15.54
CA LEU A 346 -19.10 9.87 14.39
C LEU A 346 -19.75 10.94 13.48
N LYS A 347 -20.33 11.98 14.08
CA LYS A 347 -20.91 13.12 13.35
C LYS A 347 -19.91 13.97 12.55
N LYS A 348 -18.60 13.75 12.76
CA LYS A 348 -17.49 14.41 12.07
C LYS A 348 -16.89 13.54 10.98
N PHE A 349 -17.41 12.32 10.79
CA PHE A 349 -16.93 11.46 9.73
C PHE A 349 -17.27 12.03 8.35
N ARG A 350 -16.29 11.97 7.43
CA ARG A 350 -16.46 12.30 6.02
C ARG A 350 -16.30 11.04 5.19
N HIS A 351 -17.18 10.88 4.20
CA HIS A 351 -17.13 9.74 3.28
C HIS A 351 -16.09 9.91 2.17
N GLU A 352 -15.30 10.98 2.18
CA GLU A 352 -14.21 11.24 1.26
C GLU A 352 -12.89 11.46 2.05
N PRO A 353 -11.79 10.83 1.65
CA PRO A 353 -11.69 9.83 0.56
C PRO A 353 -12.52 8.59 0.89
N SER A 354 -12.95 7.92 -0.15
CA SER A 354 -13.68 6.66 0.02
C SER A 354 -12.77 5.48 -0.24
N GLY A 355 -13.36 4.29 -0.22
CA GLY A 355 -12.69 3.07 -0.53
C GLY A 355 -12.40 2.84 -2.00
N GLY A 356 -11.78 1.73 -2.26
CA GLY A 356 -11.48 1.16 -3.57
C GLY A 356 -11.24 -0.34 -3.42
N LEU A 357 -10.76 -0.95 -4.48
CA LEU A 357 -10.44 -2.38 -4.51
C LEU A 357 -8.93 -2.58 -4.69
N GLY A 358 -8.32 -3.40 -3.86
CA GLY A 358 -6.99 -3.96 -4.09
C GLY A 358 -7.08 -5.29 -4.83
N CYS A 359 -6.14 -5.55 -5.73
CA CYS A 359 -6.02 -6.84 -6.41
C CYS A 359 -4.93 -7.66 -5.72
N PHE A 360 -5.32 -8.73 -5.03
CA PHE A 360 -4.44 -9.52 -4.18
C PHE A 360 -4.08 -10.86 -4.82
N THR A 361 -2.86 -11.28 -4.56
CA THR A 361 -2.32 -12.61 -4.85
C THR A 361 -2.83 -13.65 -3.84
N PRO A 362 -2.64 -14.96 -4.08
CA PRO A 362 -3.14 -16.00 -3.18
C PRO A 362 -2.64 -15.91 -1.73
N ASP A 363 -1.39 -15.52 -1.54
CA ASP A 363 -0.77 -15.35 -0.22
C ASP A 363 -0.79 -13.92 0.29
N SER A 364 -1.50 -13.00 -0.39
CA SER A 364 -1.59 -11.58 -0.08
C SER A 364 -0.26 -10.80 -0.18
N PHE A 365 0.79 -11.39 -0.78
CA PHE A 365 2.10 -10.74 -0.95
C PHE A 365 2.43 -10.47 -2.42
N PRO A 366 3.31 -9.48 -2.68
CA PRO A 366 3.61 -9.06 -4.05
C PRO A 366 4.13 -10.17 -4.96
N VAL A 367 3.95 -9.98 -6.26
CA VAL A 367 4.70 -10.68 -7.31
C VAL A 367 5.47 -9.64 -8.12
N PHE A 368 6.77 -9.76 -8.11
CA PHE A 368 7.71 -8.97 -8.91
C PHE A 368 8.47 -9.94 -9.80
N ASP A 369 8.06 -10.04 -11.07
CA ASP A 369 8.67 -11.05 -11.94
C ASP A 369 8.61 -10.67 -13.42
N LYS A 370 9.47 -11.31 -14.21
CA LYS A 370 9.49 -11.20 -15.66
C LYS A 370 8.65 -12.31 -16.28
N PHE A 371 7.67 -11.90 -17.05
CA PHE A 371 6.80 -12.79 -17.80
C PHE A 371 7.00 -12.53 -19.30
N CYS A 372 6.81 -13.54 -20.12
CA CYS A 372 7.22 -13.47 -21.52
C CYS A 372 8.71 -13.08 -21.63
N GLU A 373 9.19 -12.71 -22.81
CA GLU A 373 10.61 -12.38 -22.98
C GLU A 373 11.00 -11.01 -22.41
N ASN A 374 10.05 -10.04 -22.42
CA ASN A 374 10.36 -8.65 -22.14
C ASN A 374 9.25 -7.89 -21.36
N VAL A 375 8.39 -8.61 -20.65
CA VAL A 375 7.34 -7.99 -19.82
C VAL A 375 7.67 -8.20 -18.36
N TYR A 376 7.82 -7.11 -17.61
CA TYR A 376 7.97 -7.13 -16.17
C TYR A 376 6.64 -6.76 -15.50
N ILE A 377 6.19 -7.53 -14.52
CA ILE A 377 4.95 -7.26 -13.79
C ILE A 377 5.27 -6.91 -12.34
N ILE A 378 4.77 -5.77 -11.89
CA ILE A 378 4.78 -5.30 -10.51
C ILE A 378 3.35 -5.45 -9.98
N ALA A 379 3.05 -6.59 -9.38
CA ALA A 379 1.78 -6.86 -8.72
C ALA A 379 1.96 -6.73 -7.22
N ASP A 380 1.58 -5.59 -6.68
CA ASP A 380 1.91 -5.19 -5.32
C ASP A 380 1.04 -5.80 -4.22
N SER A 381 -0.06 -6.45 -4.60
CA SER A 381 -0.99 -7.06 -3.64
C SER A 381 -1.42 -6.09 -2.52
N ASN A 382 -1.69 -4.84 -2.89
CA ASN A 382 -2.10 -3.73 -2.03
C ASN A 382 -1.04 -3.24 -1.00
N HIS A 383 0.21 -3.61 -1.14
CA HIS A 383 1.29 -3.03 -0.35
C HIS A 383 1.90 -1.76 -0.99
N GLY A 384 1.43 -1.41 -2.18
CA GLY A 384 2.07 -0.55 -3.17
C GLY A 384 2.60 0.77 -2.64
N TYR A 385 1.76 1.57 -1.99
CA TYR A 385 2.12 2.93 -1.64
C TYR A 385 3.43 3.01 -0.83
N LYS A 386 3.58 2.18 0.19
CA LYS A 386 4.77 2.17 1.06
C LYS A 386 6.03 1.63 0.38
N MET A 387 5.88 0.88 -0.72
CA MET A 387 6.98 0.22 -1.43
C MET A 387 7.64 1.10 -2.51
N LEU A 388 7.84 2.39 -2.24
CA LEU A 388 8.50 3.32 -3.15
C LEU A 388 9.86 2.80 -3.65
N GLY A 389 10.63 2.13 -2.79
CA GLY A 389 11.95 1.56 -3.12
C GLY A 389 11.92 0.42 -4.14
N VAL A 390 10.77 -0.23 -4.36
CA VAL A 390 10.65 -1.32 -5.35
C VAL A 390 10.98 -0.84 -6.76
N GLY A 391 10.58 0.39 -7.12
CA GLY A 391 10.89 0.93 -8.45
C GLY A 391 12.39 1.04 -8.73
N LYS A 392 13.22 1.28 -7.71
CA LYS A 392 14.68 1.27 -7.84
C LYS A 392 15.19 -0.13 -8.17
N LEU A 393 14.76 -1.12 -7.40
CA LEU A 393 15.18 -2.52 -7.58
C LEU A 393 14.74 -3.08 -8.94
N VAL A 394 13.52 -2.73 -9.37
CA VAL A 394 13.02 -3.12 -10.70
C VAL A 394 13.83 -2.44 -11.81
N ALA A 395 14.17 -1.15 -11.68
CA ALA A 395 15.03 -0.46 -12.62
C ALA A 395 16.41 -1.12 -12.75
N GLU A 396 17.00 -1.54 -11.65
CA GLU A 396 18.26 -2.30 -11.62
C GLU A 396 18.11 -3.64 -12.36
N GLU A 397 17.03 -4.41 -12.11
CA GLU A 397 16.77 -5.68 -12.81
C GLU A 397 16.54 -5.52 -14.32
N LEU A 398 15.85 -4.47 -14.75
CA LEU A 398 15.64 -4.16 -16.17
C LEU A 398 16.95 -3.83 -16.91
N ARG A 399 17.98 -3.45 -16.19
CA ARG A 399 19.34 -3.20 -16.69
C ARG A 399 20.26 -4.42 -16.57
N GLY A 400 19.74 -5.56 -16.10
CA GLY A 400 20.45 -6.83 -16.01
C GLY A 400 21.09 -7.14 -14.66
N GLU A 401 20.86 -6.33 -13.65
CA GLU A 401 21.25 -6.63 -12.27
C GLU A 401 20.23 -7.60 -11.64
N LYS A 402 20.65 -8.35 -10.62
CA LYS A 402 19.73 -9.24 -9.88
C LYS A 402 19.48 -8.68 -8.50
N SER A 403 18.23 -8.48 -8.14
CA SER A 403 17.85 -8.05 -6.79
C SER A 403 17.55 -9.25 -5.89
N GLU A 404 18.33 -9.41 -4.82
CA GLU A 404 18.05 -10.41 -3.78
C GLU A 404 16.79 -10.06 -2.99
N LEU A 405 16.45 -8.78 -2.83
CA LEU A 405 15.26 -8.33 -2.12
C LEU A 405 13.97 -8.67 -2.87
N LEU A 406 14.01 -8.76 -4.20
CA LEU A 406 12.83 -9.13 -5.01
C LEU A 406 12.71 -10.64 -5.22
N THR A 407 13.79 -11.41 -4.99
CA THR A 407 13.80 -12.87 -5.21
C THR A 407 12.68 -13.61 -4.43
N PRO A 408 12.38 -13.32 -3.15
CA PRO A 408 11.31 -14.01 -2.42
C PRO A 408 9.90 -13.77 -2.98
N PHE A 409 9.75 -12.78 -3.86
CA PHE A 409 8.46 -12.39 -4.44
C PHE A 409 8.28 -12.87 -5.88
N ARG A 410 9.09 -13.83 -6.35
CA ARG A 410 8.92 -14.44 -7.66
C ARG A 410 7.66 -15.31 -7.73
N PHE A 411 7.08 -15.37 -8.92
CA PHE A 411 5.89 -16.19 -9.17
C PHE A 411 6.16 -17.68 -8.93
N SER A 412 7.40 -18.13 -9.13
CA SER A 412 7.84 -19.52 -8.91
C SER A 412 7.54 -20.06 -7.51
N ARG A 413 7.47 -19.15 -6.49
CA ARG A 413 7.16 -19.56 -5.10
C ARG A 413 5.87 -20.36 -4.95
N TYR A 414 4.89 -20.15 -5.83
CA TYR A 414 3.64 -20.91 -5.81
C TYR A 414 3.83 -22.37 -6.28
N ALA A 415 4.75 -22.62 -7.20
CA ALA A 415 5.09 -23.97 -7.64
C ALA A 415 6.04 -24.68 -6.63
N GLU A 416 6.88 -23.91 -5.98
CA GLU A 416 7.85 -24.39 -4.98
C GLU A 416 7.21 -24.60 -3.59
N GLY A 417 5.98 -24.08 -3.36
CA GLY A 417 5.31 -24.13 -2.06
C GLY A 417 5.94 -23.21 -0.99
N THR A 418 6.70 -22.20 -1.42
CA THR A 418 7.39 -21.25 -0.54
C THR A 418 6.61 -19.94 -0.36
N THR A 419 5.29 -20.06 -0.15
CA THR A 419 4.41 -18.92 0.12
C THR A 419 4.75 -18.24 1.44
N HIS A 420 4.43 -16.96 1.55
CA HIS A 420 4.72 -16.18 2.75
C HIS A 420 3.83 -16.58 3.92
N PRO A 421 4.35 -16.63 5.16
CA PRO A 421 3.56 -16.92 6.34
C PRO A 421 2.58 -15.78 6.66
N VAL A 422 1.50 -16.10 7.36
CA VAL A 422 0.51 -15.16 7.86
C VAL A 422 0.67 -14.93 9.36
N SER A 423 0.35 -13.72 9.83
CA SER A 423 0.32 -13.36 11.24
C SER A 423 -1.07 -13.62 11.86
N ASN A 424 -1.21 -13.31 13.16
CA ASN A 424 -2.50 -13.32 13.86
C ASN A 424 -3.28 -11.99 13.71
N SER A 425 -2.76 -11.02 12.94
CA SER A 425 -3.45 -9.77 12.67
C SER A 425 -4.73 -9.98 11.85
N PRO A 426 -5.78 -9.16 12.04
CA PRO A 426 -6.97 -9.19 11.17
C PRO A 426 -6.66 -8.70 9.75
N PHE A 427 -5.52 -8.04 9.55
CA PHE A 427 -5.05 -7.64 8.22
C PHE A 427 -4.29 -8.78 7.56
N PRO A 428 -4.76 -9.36 6.44
CA PRO A 428 -4.16 -10.55 5.84
C PRO A 428 -2.74 -10.34 5.28
N TRP A 429 -2.28 -9.11 5.27
CA TRP A 429 -0.96 -8.71 4.77
C TRP A 429 -0.01 -8.21 5.87
N SER A 430 -0.36 -8.36 7.13
CA SER A 430 0.46 -7.91 8.27
C SER A 430 1.35 -9.00 8.80
#